data_44dcdf5bba483cdbd7c595815c17ddb5
#
_entry.id   44dcdf5bba483cdbd7c595815c17ddb5
#
_cell.length_a   1.000
_cell.length_b   1.000
_cell.length_c   1.000
_cell.angle_alpha   90.00
_cell.angle_beta   90.00
_cell.angle_gamma   90.00
#
_symmetry.space_group_name_H-M   'P 1'
#
loop_
_entity.id
_entity.type
_entity.pdbx_description
1 polymer ?
#
loop_
_entity_poly.entity_id
_entity_poly.type
_entity_poly.pdbx_seq_one_letter_code
_entity_poly.pdbx_strand_id
1 'polypeptide(L)'
;MKNTILATLLFVSGAVPVYALDVGDISSFMYSDATIINKTIKNPTTTGRLVNIRIERISSPQSDGKTIPMESKDELLLSPGSLLLPAESNETIRFYYNGPQDEKERYYRIIWFDQALSNASKNNATRYAVATASARISTILVVAPRKIKYDYQYSKGVMKNTGNATLRLIAYGPCKKTSEKKECKENYYLMPGKTRSFSLVDIENKKARLAFWQADNFIPVK
;
A
#
# COMPACT_ATOMS: atom_id res chain seq x y z
N MET A 1 20.10 62.65 -6.03
CA MET A 1 19.48 61.56 -5.26
C MET A 1 18.91 60.58 -6.28
N LYS A 2 19.54 59.44 -6.49
CA LYS A 2 19.16 58.42 -7.48
C LYS A 2 18.29 57.38 -6.79
N ASN A 3 17.04 57.29 -7.18
CA ASN A 3 16.13 56.23 -6.70
C ASN A 3 16.39 54.96 -7.50
N THR A 4 16.96 53.98 -6.84
CA THR A 4 17.11 52.64 -7.40
C THR A 4 15.87 51.81 -7.01
N ILE A 5 14.99 51.59 -7.99
CA ILE A 5 13.83 50.68 -7.83
C ILE A 5 14.34 49.27 -8.05
N LEU A 6 14.41 48.48 -6.96
CA LEU A 6 14.75 47.09 -6.99
C LEU A 6 13.48 46.29 -7.34
N ALA A 7 13.35 45.90 -8.59
CA ALA A 7 12.26 45.02 -9.05
C ALA A 7 12.54 43.57 -8.62
N THR A 8 11.88 43.16 -7.55
CA THR A 8 11.88 41.75 -7.10
C THR A 8 10.97 40.94 -8.02
N LEU A 9 11.55 40.22 -8.98
CA LEU A 9 10.83 39.27 -9.83
C LEU A 9 10.49 38.04 -8.96
N LEU A 10 9.23 37.97 -8.49
CA LEU A 10 8.70 36.73 -7.89
C LEU A 10 8.56 35.67 -8.99
N PHE A 11 9.48 34.72 -9.05
CA PHE A 11 9.30 33.49 -9.80
C PHE A 11 8.24 32.62 -9.08
N VAL A 12 6.98 32.78 -9.46
CA VAL A 12 5.94 31.81 -9.14
C VAL A 12 6.18 30.61 -10.04
N SER A 13 7.04 29.68 -9.60
CA SER A 13 7.15 28.37 -10.23
C SER A 13 5.84 27.62 -9.95
N GLY A 14 4.93 27.64 -10.92
CA GLY A 14 3.73 26.80 -10.91
C GLY A 14 4.14 25.34 -10.85
N ALA A 15 4.03 24.71 -9.68
CA ALA A 15 4.19 23.27 -9.55
C ALA A 15 3.07 22.59 -10.35
N VAL A 16 3.38 22.11 -11.55
CA VAL A 16 2.45 21.26 -12.32
C VAL A 16 2.32 19.94 -11.56
N PRO A 17 1.12 19.53 -11.17
CA PRO A 17 0.95 18.24 -10.52
C PRO A 17 1.40 17.12 -11.48
N VAL A 18 2.40 16.36 -11.08
CA VAL A 18 2.82 15.16 -11.83
C VAL A 18 1.89 14.03 -11.41
N TYR A 19 0.97 13.71 -12.27
CA TYR A 19 0.10 12.55 -12.08
C TYR A 19 0.85 11.28 -12.49
N ALA A 20 0.89 10.29 -11.59
CA ALA A 20 1.37 8.94 -11.83
C ALA A 20 0.18 7.98 -11.91
N LEU A 21 0.45 6.73 -12.30
CA LEU A 21 -0.50 5.64 -12.20
C LEU A 21 -1.04 5.52 -10.76
N ASP A 22 -2.35 5.53 -10.60
CA ASP A 22 -3.01 5.23 -9.33
C ASP A 22 -3.23 3.71 -9.25
N VAL A 23 -2.56 3.07 -8.31
CA VAL A 23 -2.66 1.63 -8.05
C VAL A 23 -3.56 1.32 -6.84
N GLY A 24 -4.28 2.32 -6.32
CA GLY A 24 -5.15 2.19 -5.16
C GLY A 24 -4.39 1.92 -3.86
N ASP A 25 -4.97 1.15 -2.96
CA ASP A 25 -4.40 0.88 -1.64
C ASP A 25 -3.01 0.24 -1.72
N ILE A 26 -2.10 0.73 -0.88
CA ILE A 26 -0.72 0.20 -0.79
C ILE A 26 -0.72 -1.22 -0.20
N SER A 27 -1.65 -1.54 0.68
CA SER A 27 -1.79 -2.88 1.28
C SER A 27 -3.16 -3.47 0.96
N SER A 28 -3.15 -4.66 0.40
CA SER A 28 -4.37 -5.43 0.08
C SER A 28 -4.33 -6.76 0.83
N PHE A 29 -5.51 -7.28 1.18
CA PHE A 29 -5.65 -8.51 1.95
C PHE A 29 -6.56 -9.49 1.20
N MET A 30 -6.06 -10.69 0.97
CA MET A 30 -6.85 -11.83 0.51
C MET A 30 -7.16 -12.70 1.73
N TYR A 31 -8.40 -12.68 2.20
CA TYR A 31 -8.83 -13.42 3.38
C TYR A 31 -8.88 -14.93 3.12
N SER A 32 -9.06 -15.72 4.19
CA SER A 32 -8.96 -17.18 4.15
C SER A 32 -10.02 -17.85 3.27
N ASP A 33 -11.16 -17.23 3.07
CA ASP A 33 -12.29 -17.69 2.26
C ASP A 33 -12.21 -17.26 0.79
N ALA A 34 -11.27 -16.37 0.45
CA ALA A 34 -11.09 -15.85 -0.90
C ALA A 34 -9.87 -16.47 -1.60
N THR A 35 -10.02 -16.90 -2.82
CA THR A 35 -8.93 -17.35 -3.71
C THR A 35 -8.58 -16.32 -4.79
N ILE A 36 -9.40 -15.28 -4.89
CA ILE A 36 -9.26 -14.22 -5.90
C ILE A 36 -9.39 -12.88 -5.22
N ILE A 37 -8.55 -11.92 -5.60
CA ILE A 37 -8.71 -10.51 -5.27
C ILE A 37 -8.58 -9.67 -6.53
N ASN A 38 -9.42 -8.67 -6.65
CA ASN A 38 -9.42 -7.69 -7.73
C ASN A 38 -8.79 -6.38 -7.25
N LYS A 39 -7.93 -5.80 -8.08
CA LYS A 39 -7.31 -4.51 -7.80
C LYS A 39 -7.48 -3.60 -9.02
N THR A 40 -8.24 -2.53 -8.85
CA THR A 40 -8.44 -1.55 -9.92
C THR A 40 -7.28 -0.56 -9.91
N ILE A 41 -6.69 -0.35 -11.08
CA ILE A 41 -5.68 0.69 -11.34
C ILE A 41 -6.30 1.77 -12.21
N LYS A 42 -5.84 3.02 -12.08
CA LYS A 42 -6.37 4.15 -12.82
C LYS A 42 -5.24 4.96 -13.44
N ASN A 43 -5.44 5.38 -14.66
CA ASN A 43 -4.60 6.35 -15.32
C ASN A 43 -5.31 7.72 -15.32
N PRO A 44 -5.00 8.63 -14.37
CA PRO A 44 -5.62 9.95 -14.32
C PRO A 44 -4.99 10.95 -15.29
N THR A 45 -4.08 10.51 -16.15
CA THR A 45 -3.35 11.40 -17.09
C THR A 45 -3.99 11.43 -18.46
N THR A 46 -3.65 12.43 -19.23
CA THR A 46 -4.11 12.63 -20.61
C THR A 46 -3.32 11.81 -21.64
N THR A 47 -2.36 10.99 -21.22
CA THR A 47 -1.56 10.14 -22.10
C THR A 47 -1.74 8.67 -21.74
N GLY A 48 -1.68 7.79 -22.75
CA GLY A 48 -1.69 6.34 -22.52
C GLY A 48 -0.44 5.88 -21.75
N ARG A 49 -0.56 4.75 -21.05
CA ARG A 49 0.51 4.14 -20.27
C ARG A 49 0.68 2.66 -20.59
N LEU A 50 1.92 2.21 -20.67
CA LEU A 50 2.27 0.79 -20.65
C LEU A 50 2.52 0.40 -19.20
N VAL A 51 1.73 -0.53 -18.69
CA VAL A 51 1.85 -1.04 -17.33
C VAL A 51 2.28 -2.49 -17.37
N ASN A 52 3.42 -2.82 -16.75
CA ASN A 52 3.90 -4.18 -16.56
C ASN A 52 3.87 -4.50 -15.06
N ILE A 53 3.40 -5.70 -14.70
CA ILE A 53 3.19 -6.09 -13.33
C ILE A 53 4.06 -7.32 -13.02
N ARG A 54 4.79 -7.28 -11.89
CA ARG A 54 5.58 -8.39 -11.39
C ARG A 54 5.19 -8.69 -9.95
N ILE A 55 5.19 -9.98 -9.62
CA ILE A 55 4.97 -10.46 -8.26
C ILE A 55 6.30 -10.99 -7.71
N GLU A 56 6.62 -10.61 -6.48
CA GLU A 56 7.72 -11.17 -5.69
C GLU A 56 7.16 -11.66 -4.36
N ARG A 57 7.45 -12.89 -3.96
CA ARG A 57 7.19 -13.35 -2.60
C ARG A 57 8.23 -12.75 -1.67
N ILE A 58 7.80 -12.28 -0.50
CA ILE A 58 8.67 -11.65 0.49
C ILE A 58 8.49 -12.30 1.86
N SER A 59 9.56 -12.30 2.66
CA SER A 59 9.54 -12.90 4.01
C SER A 59 8.77 -12.06 5.02
N SER A 60 8.59 -10.77 4.77
CA SER A 60 7.88 -9.83 5.63
C SER A 60 7.39 -8.63 4.79
N PRO A 61 6.24 -8.03 5.10
CA PRO A 61 5.79 -6.80 4.46
C PRO A 61 6.52 -5.54 4.99
N GLN A 62 7.35 -5.68 6.00
CA GLN A 62 8.13 -4.58 6.59
C GLN A 62 9.39 -4.28 5.78
N SER A 63 10.11 -3.21 6.15
CA SER A 63 11.31 -2.75 5.46
C SER A 63 12.46 -3.76 5.45
N ASP A 64 12.48 -4.69 6.41
CA ASP A 64 13.45 -5.79 6.52
C ASP A 64 13.09 -7.02 5.67
N GLY A 65 11.93 -7.00 5.00
CA GLY A 65 11.43 -8.10 4.18
C GLY A 65 12.31 -8.37 2.96
N LYS A 66 12.80 -9.59 2.84
CA LYS A 66 13.63 -10.07 1.72
C LYS A 66 12.79 -10.82 0.71
N THR A 67 13.12 -10.72 -0.57
CA THR A 67 12.55 -11.58 -1.61
C THR A 67 12.96 -13.03 -1.36
N ILE A 68 12.00 -13.93 -1.37
CA ILE A 68 12.17 -15.38 -1.18
C ILE A 68 11.52 -16.14 -2.33
N PRO A 69 11.94 -17.38 -2.62
CA PRO A 69 11.30 -18.18 -3.64
C PRO A 69 9.82 -18.46 -3.33
N MET A 70 9.00 -18.50 -4.37
CA MET A 70 7.65 -19.07 -4.28
C MET A 70 7.73 -20.59 -4.07
N GLU A 71 6.75 -21.19 -3.40
CA GLU A 71 6.70 -22.64 -3.18
C GLU A 71 6.36 -23.40 -4.47
N SER A 72 5.61 -22.73 -5.38
CA SER A 72 5.37 -23.22 -6.74
C SER A 72 5.33 -22.05 -7.72
N LYS A 73 5.48 -22.32 -9.02
CA LYS A 73 5.37 -21.29 -10.07
C LYS A 73 3.97 -20.67 -10.15
N ASP A 74 2.96 -21.42 -9.72
CA ASP A 74 1.54 -21.07 -9.81
C ASP A 74 0.98 -20.59 -8.45
N GLU A 75 1.84 -20.38 -7.45
CA GLU A 75 1.42 -20.00 -6.09
C GLU A 75 0.54 -18.76 -6.07
N LEU A 76 0.91 -17.73 -6.82
CA LEU A 76 0.11 -16.53 -7.02
C LEU A 76 0.21 -16.10 -8.48
N LEU A 77 -0.91 -16.15 -9.17
CA LEU A 77 -1.04 -15.74 -10.57
C LEU A 77 -1.71 -14.38 -10.66
N LEU A 78 -1.48 -13.67 -11.76
CA LEU A 78 -2.14 -12.40 -12.04
C LEU A 78 -2.59 -12.31 -13.51
N SER A 79 -3.66 -11.57 -13.77
CA SER A 79 -4.17 -11.32 -15.12
C SER A 79 -4.87 -9.95 -15.20
N PRO A 80 -4.51 -9.10 -16.21
CA PRO A 80 -3.38 -9.22 -17.11
C PRO A 80 -2.04 -8.88 -16.43
N GLY A 81 -0.92 -9.44 -16.91
CA GLY A 81 0.43 -9.15 -16.42
C GLY A 81 1.09 -7.94 -17.10
N SER A 82 0.56 -7.56 -18.26
CA SER A 82 0.99 -6.38 -19.03
C SER A 82 -0.21 -5.84 -19.79
N LEU A 83 -0.35 -4.51 -19.83
CA LEU A 83 -1.46 -3.86 -20.53
C LEU A 83 -1.10 -2.45 -20.98
N LEU A 84 -1.77 -2.01 -22.03
CA LEU A 84 -1.85 -0.60 -22.40
C LEU A 84 -3.09 0.00 -21.73
N LEU A 85 -2.89 0.99 -20.87
CA LEU A 85 -3.94 1.69 -20.17
C LEU A 85 -4.17 3.05 -20.84
N PRO A 86 -5.31 3.26 -21.51
CA PRO A 86 -5.60 4.52 -22.16
C PRO A 86 -5.59 5.72 -21.22
N ALA A 87 -5.54 6.93 -21.77
CA ALA A 87 -5.73 8.16 -21.01
C ALA A 87 -7.08 8.13 -20.26
N GLU A 88 -7.10 8.66 -19.04
CA GLU A 88 -8.32 8.86 -18.24
C GLU A 88 -9.17 7.59 -18.06
N SER A 89 -8.52 6.42 -18.04
CA SER A 89 -9.18 5.12 -17.94
C SER A 89 -8.77 4.33 -16.71
N ASN A 90 -9.46 3.24 -16.47
CA ASN A 90 -9.13 2.29 -15.41
C ASN A 90 -9.21 0.85 -15.94
N GLU A 91 -8.52 -0.05 -15.24
CA GLU A 91 -8.53 -1.47 -15.54
C GLU A 91 -8.44 -2.28 -14.24
N THR A 92 -8.94 -3.50 -14.26
CA THR A 92 -8.96 -4.39 -13.10
C THR A 92 -7.98 -5.53 -13.30
N ILE A 93 -7.01 -5.60 -12.40
CA ILE A 93 -6.05 -6.70 -12.32
C ILE A 93 -6.56 -7.72 -11.31
N ARG A 94 -6.62 -8.99 -11.74
CA ARG A 94 -7.04 -10.11 -10.89
C ARG A 94 -5.84 -10.88 -10.41
N PHE A 95 -5.82 -11.19 -9.13
CA PHE A 95 -4.82 -12.05 -8.50
C PHE A 95 -5.49 -13.32 -8.05
N TYR A 96 -4.92 -14.48 -8.41
CA TYR A 96 -5.43 -15.80 -8.11
C TYR A 96 -4.42 -16.52 -7.22
N TYR A 97 -4.82 -16.89 -6.03
CA TYR A 97 -3.98 -17.67 -5.13
C TYR A 97 -4.24 -19.16 -5.29
N ASN A 98 -3.21 -19.88 -5.69
CA ASN A 98 -3.19 -21.34 -5.87
C ASN A 98 -2.11 -21.99 -5.00
N GLY A 99 -1.68 -21.31 -3.94
CA GLY A 99 -0.69 -21.83 -3.01
C GLY A 99 -1.27 -22.79 -1.96
N PRO A 100 -0.43 -23.25 -1.02
CA PRO A 100 -0.82 -24.24 -0.01
C PRO A 100 -2.00 -23.79 0.84
N GLN A 101 -2.85 -24.79 1.21
CA GLN A 101 -4.00 -24.63 2.08
C GLN A 101 -3.62 -24.90 3.54
N ASP A 102 -2.69 -24.11 4.07
CA ASP A 102 -2.04 -24.32 5.37
C ASP A 102 -2.31 -23.18 6.37
N GLU A 103 -1.54 -23.16 7.46
CA GLU A 103 -1.65 -22.21 8.57
C GLU A 103 -0.69 -21.02 8.41
N LYS A 104 -0.02 -20.83 7.25
CA LYS A 104 0.97 -19.77 7.05
C LYS A 104 0.37 -18.58 6.34
N GLU A 105 0.57 -17.39 6.90
CA GLU A 105 0.35 -16.13 6.21
C GLU A 105 1.49 -15.87 5.22
N ARG A 106 1.15 -15.39 4.02
CA ARG A 106 2.13 -15.14 2.95
C ARG A 106 2.06 -13.69 2.49
N TYR A 107 3.21 -13.16 2.13
CA TYR A 107 3.35 -11.77 1.75
C TYR A 107 3.95 -11.68 0.35
N TYR A 108 3.33 -10.83 -0.48
CA TYR A 108 3.80 -10.60 -1.84
C TYR A 108 3.96 -9.11 -2.07
N ARG A 109 5.06 -8.75 -2.72
CA ARG A 109 5.28 -7.42 -3.28
C ARG A 109 4.79 -7.43 -4.71
N ILE A 110 3.83 -6.58 -5.02
CA ILE A 110 3.36 -6.34 -6.39
C ILE A 110 4.08 -5.12 -6.91
N ILE A 111 4.85 -5.28 -7.97
CA ILE A 111 5.64 -4.22 -8.58
C ILE A 111 4.96 -3.80 -9.86
N TRP A 112 4.60 -2.52 -9.94
CA TRP A 112 3.98 -1.87 -11.08
C TRP A 112 5.04 -1.04 -11.78
N PHE A 113 5.41 -1.43 -12.99
CA PHE A 113 6.26 -0.63 -13.88
C PHE A 113 5.35 0.17 -14.78
N ASP A 114 5.33 1.46 -14.60
CA ASP A 114 4.50 2.42 -15.30
C ASP A 114 5.36 3.25 -16.25
N GLN A 115 5.04 3.23 -17.51
CA GLN A 115 5.74 3.98 -18.55
C GLN A 115 4.73 4.79 -19.38
N ALA A 116 4.90 6.12 -19.39
CA ALA A 116 4.11 6.98 -20.24
C ALA A 116 4.43 6.72 -21.71
N LEU A 117 3.38 6.67 -22.54
CA LEU A 117 3.54 6.55 -23.98
C LEU A 117 3.73 7.96 -24.58
N SER A 118 4.78 8.13 -25.38
CA SER A 118 4.96 9.37 -26.14
C SER A 118 4.01 9.40 -27.32
N ASN A 119 3.29 10.52 -27.49
CA ASN A 119 2.62 10.80 -28.75
C ASN A 119 3.71 11.16 -29.79
N ALA A 120 4.19 10.16 -30.52
CA ALA A 120 5.05 10.42 -31.67
C ALA A 120 4.18 11.14 -32.72
N SER A 121 4.25 12.47 -32.74
CA SER A 121 3.67 13.27 -33.81
C SER A 121 4.34 12.86 -35.12
N LYS A 122 3.55 12.39 -36.09
CA LYS A 122 3.97 11.99 -37.44
C LYS A 122 4.43 13.17 -38.30
N ASN A 123 4.92 14.25 -37.76
CA ASN A 123 5.37 15.38 -38.58
C ASN A 123 6.88 15.34 -38.77
N ASN A 124 7.23 15.21 -40.04
CA ASN A 124 8.56 15.16 -40.63
C ASN A 124 9.54 16.19 -40.07
N ALA A 125 10.79 15.74 -39.97
CA ALA A 125 12.02 16.52 -40.12
C ALA A 125 12.68 17.16 -38.93
N THR A 126 12.22 16.99 -37.68
CA THR A 126 13.06 17.39 -36.53
C THR A 126 13.13 16.27 -35.51
N ARG A 127 14.34 15.80 -35.19
CA ARG A 127 14.59 14.79 -34.16
C ARG A 127 14.38 15.46 -32.80
N TYR A 128 13.19 15.37 -32.24
CA TYR A 128 12.95 15.73 -30.84
C TYR A 128 13.30 14.52 -29.96
N ALA A 129 14.16 14.73 -28.98
CA ALA A 129 14.35 13.78 -27.90
C ALA A 129 13.07 13.79 -27.04
N VAL A 130 12.27 12.72 -27.09
CA VAL A 130 11.10 12.56 -26.24
C VAL A 130 11.52 11.84 -24.97
N ALA A 131 11.61 12.57 -23.88
CA ALA A 131 11.80 11.96 -22.57
C ALA A 131 10.49 11.30 -22.12
N THR A 132 10.49 9.97 -21.98
CA THR A 132 9.36 9.23 -21.40
C THR A 132 9.58 9.07 -19.91
N ALA A 133 8.64 9.58 -19.09
CA ALA A 133 8.67 9.34 -17.66
C ALA A 133 8.27 7.89 -17.36
N SER A 134 9.07 7.20 -16.55
CA SER A 134 8.74 5.88 -16.02
C SER A 134 8.74 5.91 -14.50
N ALA A 135 7.84 5.15 -13.89
CA ALA A 135 7.74 5.00 -12.46
C ALA A 135 7.73 3.51 -12.08
N ARG A 136 8.27 3.21 -10.89
CA ARG A 136 8.15 1.90 -10.26
C ARG A 136 7.44 2.08 -8.94
N ILE A 137 6.22 1.55 -8.85
CA ILE A 137 5.39 1.58 -7.65
C ILE A 137 5.40 0.18 -7.06
N SER A 138 5.40 0.06 -5.73
CA SER A 138 5.31 -1.24 -5.05
C SER A 138 4.15 -1.22 -4.06
N THR A 139 3.32 -2.26 -4.10
CA THR A 139 2.23 -2.49 -3.15
C THR A 139 2.39 -3.87 -2.52
N ILE A 140 1.73 -4.08 -1.39
CA ILE A 140 1.78 -5.34 -0.64
C ILE A 140 0.44 -6.06 -0.78
N LEU A 141 0.50 -7.36 -1.07
CA LEU A 141 -0.63 -8.27 -0.95
C LEU A 141 -0.32 -9.25 0.19
N VAL A 142 -1.18 -9.28 1.18
CA VAL A 142 -1.17 -10.25 2.28
C VAL A 142 -2.20 -11.31 1.98
N VAL A 143 -1.76 -12.56 1.91
CA VAL A 143 -2.63 -13.73 1.77
C VAL A 143 -2.75 -14.39 3.12
N ALA A 144 -3.94 -14.34 3.72
CA ALA A 144 -4.21 -14.95 5.01
C ALA A 144 -4.05 -16.48 4.98
N PRO A 145 -3.69 -17.09 6.11
CA PRO A 145 -3.68 -18.55 6.24
C PRO A 145 -5.04 -19.14 5.85
N ARG A 146 -5.05 -20.30 5.21
CA ARG A 146 -6.32 -20.99 4.89
C ARG A 146 -6.93 -21.64 6.13
N LYS A 147 -6.07 -22.04 7.08
CA LYS A 147 -6.46 -22.47 8.43
C LYS A 147 -6.13 -21.35 9.41
N ILE A 148 -6.98 -20.34 9.42
CA ILE A 148 -6.76 -19.11 10.19
C ILE A 148 -7.03 -19.31 11.67
N LYS A 149 -6.12 -18.78 12.52
CA LYS A 149 -6.28 -18.68 13.96
C LYS A 149 -5.95 -17.26 14.40
N TYR A 150 -6.96 -16.53 14.84
CA TYR A 150 -6.76 -15.23 15.46
C TYR A 150 -6.57 -15.41 16.96
N ASP A 151 -5.46 -14.87 17.49
CA ASP A 151 -5.17 -14.90 18.91
C ASP A 151 -4.26 -13.73 19.28
N TYR A 152 -4.36 -13.26 20.53
CA TYR A 152 -3.55 -12.15 20.98
C TYR A 152 -3.37 -12.15 22.49
N GLN A 153 -2.32 -11.46 22.95
CA GLN A 153 -2.10 -11.14 24.35
C GLN A 153 -2.01 -9.62 24.48
N TYR A 154 -2.75 -9.08 25.46
CA TYR A 154 -2.69 -7.66 25.79
C TYR A 154 -2.35 -7.48 27.27
N SER A 155 -1.27 -6.75 27.55
CA SER A 155 -0.83 -6.44 28.90
C SER A 155 -0.04 -5.14 28.94
N LYS A 156 -0.28 -4.29 29.94
CA LYS A 156 0.46 -3.05 30.22
C LYS A 156 0.67 -2.19 28.96
N GLY A 157 -0.40 -1.95 28.20
CA GLY A 157 -0.36 -1.13 27.00
C GLY A 157 0.38 -1.74 25.81
N VAL A 158 0.74 -3.03 25.88
CA VAL A 158 1.44 -3.75 24.82
C VAL A 158 0.57 -4.87 24.29
N MET A 159 0.44 -4.94 22.98
CA MET A 159 -0.29 -6.01 22.29
C MET A 159 0.67 -6.91 21.52
N LYS A 160 0.53 -8.22 21.69
CA LYS A 160 1.25 -9.25 20.95
C LYS A 160 0.26 -10.09 20.15
N ASN A 161 0.53 -10.28 18.87
CA ASN A 161 -0.22 -11.21 18.03
C ASN A 161 0.34 -12.63 18.25
N THR A 162 -0.46 -13.51 18.86
CA THR A 162 -0.13 -14.92 19.10
C THR A 162 -0.82 -15.88 18.13
N GLY A 163 -1.65 -15.32 17.23
CA GLY A 163 -2.26 -16.04 16.13
C GLY A 163 -1.34 -16.19 14.92
N ASN A 164 -1.91 -16.69 13.82
CA ASN A 164 -1.20 -16.92 12.56
C ASN A 164 -1.60 -15.97 11.43
N ALA A 165 -2.43 -14.98 11.70
CA ALA A 165 -2.86 -13.98 10.73
C ALA A 165 -2.64 -12.56 11.25
N THR A 166 -2.38 -11.63 10.35
CA THR A 166 -2.21 -10.21 10.67
C THR A 166 -3.47 -9.61 11.28
N LEU A 167 -3.31 -8.88 12.39
CA LEU A 167 -4.36 -8.11 13.05
C LEU A 167 -4.27 -6.65 12.61
N ARG A 168 -5.38 -6.07 12.18
CA ARG A 168 -5.48 -4.63 11.92
C ARG A 168 -5.92 -3.93 13.21
N LEU A 169 -4.96 -3.32 13.92
CA LEU A 169 -5.19 -2.64 15.20
C LEU A 169 -5.66 -1.22 14.98
N ILE A 170 -6.58 -0.78 15.84
CA ILE A 170 -7.01 0.61 15.95
C ILE A 170 -6.97 1.00 17.43
N ALA A 171 -6.18 2.02 17.76
CA ALA A 171 -6.17 2.65 19.06
C ALA A 171 -6.67 4.08 18.95
N TYR A 172 -7.50 4.51 19.89
CA TYR A 172 -8.07 5.84 19.97
C TYR A 172 -8.17 6.30 21.40
N GLY A 173 -7.85 7.56 21.70
CA GLY A 173 -7.94 8.12 23.03
C GLY A 173 -7.06 9.35 23.25
N PRO A 174 -6.88 9.80 24.51
CA PRO A 174 -6.02 10.92 24.81
C PRO A 174 -4.61 10.74 24.25
N CYS A 175 -4.01 11.83 23.79
CA CYS A 175 -2.63 11.81 23.31
C CYS A 175 -1.64 11.66 24.47
N LYS A 176 -0.55 10.85 24.28
CA LYS A 176 0.55 10.74 25.26
C LYS A 176 1.31 12.04 25.48
N LYS A 177 1.49 12.81 24.39
CA LYS A 177 2.16 14.11 24.46
C LYS A 177 1.12 15.20 24.37
N THR A 178 1.29 16.25 25.16
CA THR A 178 0.49 17.46 25.07
C THR A 178 0.65 18.04 23.66
N SER A 179 -0.38 17.96 22.87
CA SER A 179 -0.46 18.55 21.52
C SER A 179 -1.72 19.41 21.46
N GLU A 180 -1.85 20.23 20.44
CA GLU A 180 -3.10 20.99 20.19
C GLU A 180 -4.31 20.05 20.03
N LYS A 181 -4.07 18.80 19.67
CA LYS A 181 -5.10 17.76 19.56
C LYS A 181 -5.30 17.08 20.91
N LYS A 182 -6.54 17.08 21.40
CA LYS A 182 -6.93 16.41 22.65
C LYS A 182 -6.99 14.88 22.50
N GLU A 183 -7.19 14.38 21.30
CA GLU A 183 -7.40 12.96 20.97
C GLU A 183 -6.49 12.52 19.82
N CYS A 184 -5.94 11.34 19.97
CA CYS A 184 -5.04 10.69 19.02
C CYS A 184 -5.63 9.38 18.52
N LYS A 185 -5.24 9.00 17.30
CA LYS A 185 -5.61 7.73 16.69
C LYS A 185 -4.37 7.08 16.09
N GLU A 186 -4.23 5.78 16.29
CA GLU A 186 -3.17 4.96 15.69
C GLU A 186 -3.78 3.74 15.00
N ASN A 187 -3.33 3.46 13.79
CA ASN A 187 -3.71 2.28 13.03
C ASN A 187 -2.45 1.49 12.69
N TYR A 188 -2.45 0.18 12.95
CA TYR A 188 -1.32 -0.69 12.67
C TYR A 188 -1.77 -2.04 12.14
N TYR A 189 -0.93 -2.63 11.29
CA TYR A 189 -1.00 -4.04 10.94
C TYR A 189 0.02 -4.79 11.80
N LEU A 190 -0.44 -5.66 12.68
CA LEU A 190 0.37 -6.46 13.59
C LEU A 190 0.45 -7.89 13.08
N MET A 191 1.58 -8.22 12.44
CA MET A 191 1.84 -9.54 11.87
C MET A 191 1.96 -10.62 12.96
N PRO A 192 1.78 -11.89 12.63
CA PRO A 192 1.99 -13.02 13.54
C PRO A 192 3.32 -12.97 14.29
N GLY A 193 3.30 -13.23 15.56
CA GLY A 193 4.46 -13.23 16.45
C GLY A 193 5.01 -11.86 16.82
N LYS A 194 4.51 -10.77 16.23
CA LYS A 194 5.00 -9.41 16.50
C LYS A 194 4.28 -8.78 17.70
N THR A 195 4.95 -7.79 18.28
CA THR A 195 4.48 -7.03 19.44
C THR A 195 4.40 -5.54 19.09
N ARG A 196 3.41 -4.84 19.63
CA ARG A 196 3.22 -3.40 19.44
C ARG A 196 2.91 -2.69 20.74
N SER A 197 3.62 -1.59 20.99
CA SER A 197 3.25 -0.53 21.93
C SER A 197 2.73 0.68 21.16
N PHE A 198 1.88 1.50 21.81
CA PHE A 198 1.28 2.68 21.19
C PHE A 198 2.11 3.91 21.53
N SER A 199 2.43 4.73 20.53
CA SER A 199 3.33 5.88 20.68
C SER A 199 2.60 7.22 20.82
N LEU A 200 1.44 7.34 20.19
CA LEU A 200 0.65 8.57 20.18
C LEU A 200 -0.48 8.54 21.19
N VAL A 201 -1.19 7.42 21.28
CA VAL A 201 -2.33 7.24 22.19
C VAL A 201 -1.83 6.82 23.56
N ASP A 202 -2.30 7.51 24.61
CA ASP A 202 -2.16 7.05 26.00
C ASP A 202 -3.13 5.88 26.23
N ILE A 203 -2.69 4.69 25.83
CA ILE A 203 -3.54 3.50 25.83
C ILE A 203 -3.87 2.99 27.23
N GLU A 204 -3.14 3.39 28.27
CA GLU A 204 -3.43 3.05 29.66
C GLU A 204 -4.54 3.92 30.26
N ASN A 205 -4.82 5.06 29.66
CA ASN A 205 -5.89 5.95 30.08
C ASN A 205 -7.26 5.25 30.01
N LYS A 206 -8.13 5.50 31.01
CA LYS A 206 -9.48 4.89 31.09
C LYS A 206 -10.37 5.26 29.89
N LYS A 207 -10.13 6.40 29.26
CA LYS A 207 -10.88 6.86 28.06
C LYS A 207 -10.35 6.26 26.76
N ALA A 208 -9.16 5.66 26.76
CA ALA A 208 -8.62 5.03 25.57
C ALA A 208 -9.39 3.77 25.20
N ARG A 209 -9.44 3.50 23.91
CA ARG A 209 -10.06 2.31 23.31
C ARG A 209 -9.05 1.64 22.40
N LEU A 210 -8.99 0.33 22.46
CA LEU A 210 -8.19 -0.52 21.61
C LEU A 210 -9.08 -1.61 21.03
N ALA A 211 -9.00 -1.79 19.76
CA ALA A 211 -9.71 -2.85 19.05
C ALA A 211 -8.87 -3.35 17.87
N PHE A 212 -9.24 -4.47 17.30
CA PHE A 212 -8.71 -4.95 16.04
C PHE A 212 -9.80 -5.49 15.12
N TRP A 213 -9.52 -5.50 13.85
CA TRP A 213 -10.36 -6.13 12.85
C TRP A 213 -9.89 -7.57 12.61
N GLN A 214 -10.82 -8.49 12.69
CA GLN A 214 -10.69 -9.89 12.34
C GLN A 214 -11.53 -10.12 11.08
N ALA A 215 -10.89 -10.01 9.92
CA ALA A 215 -11.59 -9.81 8.66
C ALA A 215 -12.55 -8.61 8.78
N ASP A 216 -13.85 -8.82 8.65
CA ASP A 216 -14.88 -7.76 8.74
C ASP A 216 -15.44 -7.59 10.17
N ASN A 217 -15.00 -8.39 11.13
CA ASN A 217 -15.47 -8.32 12.51
C ASN A 217 -14.60 -7.38 13.36
N PHE A 218 -15.24 -6.43 14.01
CA PHE A 218 -14.59 -5.51 14.94
C PHE A 218 -14.56 -6.11 16.36
N ILE A 219 -13.37 -6.35 16.90
CA ILE A 219 -13.17 -6.99 18.21
C ILE A 219 -12.59 -5.96 19.18
N PRO A 220 -13.33 -5.52 20.19
CA PRO A 220 -12.80 -4.65 21.23
C PRO A 220 -11.84 -5.43 22.14
N VAL A 221 -10.71 -4.81 22.48
CA VAL A 221 -9.70 -5.33 23.42
C VAL A 221 -9.81 -4.58 24.75
N LYS A 222 -10.08 -3.26 24.66
CA LYS A 222 -10.22 -2.34 25.80
C LYS A 222 -11.18 -1.20 25.45
#